data_5cec28361bc26cbd89abbd8e5e62cd9c
#
_entry.id   5cec28361bc26cbd89abbd8e5e62cd9c
#
_cell.length_a   1.000
_cell.length_b   1.000
_cell.length_c   1.000
_cell.angle_alpha   90.00
_cell.angle_beta   90.00
_cell.angle_gamma   90.00
#
_symmetry.space_group_name_H-M   'P 1'
#
loop_
_entity.id
_entity.type
_entity.pdbx_description
1 polymer ?
#
loop_
_entity_poly.entity_id
_entity_poly.type
_entity_poly.pdbx_seq_one_letter_code
_entity_poly.pdbx_strand_id
1 'polypeptide(L)'
;VATTATASTRFTLIQMNAKSDDPRIPDKAFNFWQGVFLILVASFISIVAWIWAYRLLAHSDEHSQYFVAGHVMAGLACICSSLIALVATIARQIRNTYSRLEKRLWHRFVILMGSISLIWGLFVLGDSDPANASTGYIMIGLGLVCYSISSKVILLSKIWREEFKLANRIPLIPISTALFCLFLSAFLFEMAAEHSYYAIPARVLAGLGAICFTLFSIVSILESGTSSK
;
A
#
# COMPACT_ATOMS: atom_id res chain seq x y z
N VAL A 1 39.45 -16.33 37.12
CA VAL A 1 38.24 -16.78 36.42
C VAL A 1 37.00 -15.94 36.74
N ALA A 2 37.04 -15.05 37.73
CA ALA A 2 35.90 -14.24 38.18
C ALA A 2 35.74 -12.85 37.47
N THR A 3 36.73 -12.42 36.65
CA THR A 3 36.79 -11.05 36.11
C THR A 3 36.12 -10.87 34.74
N THR A 4 35.88 -11.98 34.03
CA THR A 4 35.27 -11.91 32.67
C THR A 4 33.72 -11.86 32.66
N ALA A 5 33.06 -12.33 33.73
CA ALA A 5 31.60 -12.33 33.82
C ALA A 5 30.99 -10.93 34.08
N THR A 6 31.72 -10.06 34.80
CA THR A 6 31.28 -8.69 35.12
C THR A 6 31.36 -7.73 33.92
N ALA A 7 32.25 -7.93 32.98
CA ALA A 7 32.38 -7.07 31.80
C ALA A 7 31.23 -7.28 30.80
N SER A 8 30.84 -8.55 30.59
CA SER A 8 29.70 -8.88 29.70
C SER A 8 28.37 -8.35 30.22
N THR A 9 28.13 -8.43 31.53
CA THR A 9 26.89 -7.93 32.15
C THR A 9 26.81 -6.40 32.12
N ARG A 10 27.95 -5.71 32.29
CA ARG A 10 28.00 -4.24 32.19
C ARG A 10 27.80 -3.78 30.72
N PHE A 11 28.32 -4.50 29.76
CA PHE A 11 28.13 -4.17 28.33
C PHE A 11 26.66 -4.30 27.93
N THR A 12 25.97 -5.35 28.39
CA THR A 12 24.54 -5.56 28.15
C THR A 12 23.66 -4.49 28.84
N LEU A 13 24.02 -4.09 30.05
CA LEU A 13 23.31 -3.01 30.80
C LEU A 13 23.54 -1.64 30.15
N ILE A 14 24.74 -1.35 29.65
CA ILE A 14 25.04 -0.09 28.92
C ILE A 14 24.29 -0.06 27.60
N GLN A 15 24.20 -1.18 26.86
CA GLN A 15 23.37 -1.26 25.64
C GLN A 15 21.89 -1.16 25.91
N MET A 16 21.38 -1.68 27.02
CA MET A 16 19.98 -1.50 27.42
C MET A 16 19.67 -0.07 27.81
N ASN A 17 20.58 0.63 28.53
CA ASN A 17 20.40 2.03 28.91
C ASN A 17 20.58 3.00 27.72
N ALA A 18 21.54 2.74 26.84
CA ALA A 18 21.73 3.55 25.61
C ALA A 18 20.52 3.44 24.66
N LYS A 19 19.74 2.35 24.75
CA LYS A 19 18.54 2.14 23.95
C LYS A 19 17.33 2.92 24.48
N SER A 20 17.32 3.33 25.76
CA SER A 20 16.24 4.13 26.35
C SER A 20 16.34 5.62 26.04
N ASP A 21 17.53 6.11 25.66
CA ASP A 21 17.78 7.52 25.36
C ASP A 21 17.79 7.83 23.86
N ASP A 22 17.34 6.92 22.99
CA ASP A 22 17.19 7.18 21.56
C ASP A 22 16.02 8.18 21.35
N PRO A 23 16.29 9.44 20.97
CA PRO A 23 15.27 10.47 20.79
C PRO A 23 14.24 10.14 19.70
N ARG A 24 14.45 9.04 18.96
CA ARG A 24 13.54 8.52 17.94
C ARG A 24 12.41 7.66 18.52
N ILE A 25 12.49 7.26 19.79
CA ILE A 25 11.43 6.52 20.49
C ILE A 25 10.63 7.56 21.27
N PRO A 26 9.39 7.89 20.89
CA PRO A 26 8.58 8.80 21.69
C PRO A 26 8.38 8.20 23.08
N ASP A 27 8.61 9.01 24.14
CA ASP A 27 8.48 8.62 25.55
C ASP A 27 7.08 8.09 25.94
N LYS A 28 6.09 8.34 25.09
CA LYS A 28 4.75 7.74 25.21
C LYS A 28 4.65 6.56 24.27
N ALA A 29 5.00 5.40 24.79
CA ALA A 29 4.77 4.14 24.07
C ALA A 29 3.31 4.08 23.60
N PHE A 30 3.14 4.03 22.27
CA PHE A 30 1.86 3.75 21.62
C PHE A 30 1.26 2.48 22.26
N ASN A 31 0.13 2.62 22.95
CA ASN A 31 -0.46 1.53 23.73
C ASN A 31 -0.77 0.33 22.83
N PHE A 32 -0.48 -0.88 23.35
CA PHE A 32 -0.77 -2.13 22.62
C PHE A 32 -2.20 -2.16 22.09
N TRP A 33 -3.15 -1.83 22.94
CA TRP A 33 -4.57 -1.82 22.64
C TRP A 33 -4.94 -0.82 21.55
N GLN A 34 -4.27 0.34 21.48
CA GLN A 34 -4.47 1.32 20.40
C GLN A 34 -4.03 0.75 19.05
N GLY A 35 -2.88 0.07 18.99
CA GLY A 35 -2.40 -0.57 17.76
C GLY A 35 -3.33 -1.70 17.31
N VAL A 36 -3.78 -2.55 18.24
CA VAL A 36 -4.74 -3.62 17.96
C VAL A 36 -6.07 -3.03 17.47
N PHE A 37 -6.58 -2.01 18.15
CA PHE A 37 -7.82 -1.34 17.78
C PHE A 37 -7.77 -0.77 16.35
N LEU A 38 -6.69 -0.06 15.99
CA LEU A 38 -6.53 0.50 14.64
C LEU A 38 -6.46 -0.58 13.56
N ILE A 39 -5.77 -1.70 13.83
CA ILE A 39 -5.72 -2.83 12.90
C ILE A 39 -7.11 -3.46 12.76
N LEU A 40 -7.87 -3.61 13.85
CA LEU A 40 -9.23 -4.14 13.80
C LEU A 40 -10.18 -3.24 13.02
N VAL A 41 -10.10 -1.91 13.21
CA VAL A 41 -10.90 -0.94 12.45
C VAL A 41 -10.57 -1.01 10.96
N ALA A 42 -9.29 -1.02 10.60
CA ALA A 42 -8.86 -1.14 9.21
C ALA A 42 -9.32 -2.47 8.58
N SER A 43 -9.25 -3.57 9.34
CA SER A 43 -9.72 -4.88 8.89
C SER A 43 -11.24 -4.90 8.69
N PHE A 44 -11.98 -4.30 9.61
CA PHE A 44 -13.45 -4.19 9.50
C PHE A 44 -13.85 -3.41 8.25
N ILE A 45 -13.23 -2.26 7.99
CA ILE A 45 -13.49 -1.46 6.77
C ILE A 45 -13.20 -2.27 5.51
N SER A 46 -12.09 -3.01 5.50
CA SER A 46 -11.74 -3.88 4.36
C SER A 46 -12.77 -4.98 4.13
N ILE A 47 -13.24 -5.65 5.20
CA ILE A 47 -14.28 -6.68 5.11
C ILE A 47 -15.58 -6.10 4.57
N VAL A 48 -16.00 -4.93 5.08
CA VAL A 48 -17.20 -4.24 4.58
C VAL A 48 -17.07 -3.94 3.10
N ALA A 49 -15.92 -3.43 2.64
CA ALA A 49 -15.67 -3.15 1.23
C ALA A 49 -15.79 -4.42 0.36
N TRP A 50 -15.26 -5.56 0.81
CA TRP A 50 -15.39 -6.85 0.12
C TRP A 50 -16.83 -7.35 0.07
N ILE A 51 -17.61 -7.22 1.16
CA ILE A 51 -19.02 -7.60 1.20
C ILE A 51 -19.83 -6.74 0.21
N TRP A 52 -19.58 -5.44 0.17
CA TRP A 52 -20.25 -4.54 -0.77
C TRP A 52 -19.90 -4.86 -2.22
N ALA A 53 -18.60 -5.08 -2.52
CA ALA A 53 -18.17 -5.50 -3.85
C ALA A 53 -18.91 -6.78 -4.29
N TYR A 54 -18.95 -7.79 -3.41
CA TYR A 54 -19.64 -9.05 -3.70
C TYR A 54 -21.14 -8.83 -3.96
N ARG A 55 -21.82 -8.04 -3.13
CA ARG A 55 -23.26 -7.75 -3.30
C ARG A 55 -23.55 -7.04 -4.62
N LEU A 56 -22.73 -6.03 -4.99
CA LEU A 56 -22.91 -5.32 -6.25
C LEU A 56 -22.67 -6.23 -7.45
N LEU A 57 -21.64 -7.07 -7.41
CA LEU A 57 -21.35 -8.02 -8.47
C LEU A 57 -22.42 -9.12 -8.59
N ALA A 58 -22.99 -9.57 -7.48
CA ALA A 58 -24.06 -10.56 -7.51
C ALA A 58 -25.38 -10.05 -8.14
N HIS A 59 -25.54 -8.74 -8.24
CA HIS A 59 -26.70 -8.10 -8.88
C HIS A 59 -26.31 -7.37 -10.19
N SER A 60 -25.14 -7.64 -10.73
CA SER A 60 -24.62 -6.97 -11.93
C SER A 60 -25.46 -7.25 -13.18
N ASP A 61 -26.14 -8.41 -13.23
CA ASP A 61 -27.02 -8.78 -14.35
C ASP A 61 -28.31 -7.93 -14.40
N GLU A 62 -28.71 -7.36 -13.25
CA GLU A 62 -29.91 -6.53 -13.18
C GLU A 62 -29.70 -5.12 -13.71
N HIS A 63 -28.50 -4.56 -13.44
CA HIS A 63 -28.14 -3.19 -13.87
C HIS A 63 -26.64 -3.10 -14.18
N SER A 64 -26.32 -2.59 -15.39
CA SER A 64 -24.93 -2.37 -15.82
C SER A 64 -24.10 -1.47 -14.88
N GLN A 65 -24.75 -0.56 -14.13
CA GLN A 65 -24.12 0.28 -13.14
C GLN A 65 -23.55 -0.52 -11.96
N TYR A 66 -24.18 -1.63 -11.59
CA TYR A 66 -23.70 -2.50 -10.51
C TYR A 66 -22.45 -3.25 -10.92
N PHE A 67 -22.31 -3.58 -12.19
CA PHE A 67 -21.08 -4.17 -12.74
C PHE A 67 -19.88 -3.25 -12.51
N VAL A 68 -19.97 -2.01 -12.95
CA VAL A 68 -18.89 -1.02 -12.80
C VAL A 68 -18.62 -0.76 -11.31
N ALA A 69 -19.67 -0.45 -10.53
CA ALA A 69 -19.55 -0.15 -9.11
C ALA A 69 -18.95 -1.33 -8.32
N GLY A 70 -19.36 -2.56 -8.61
CA GLY A 70 -18.88 -3.77 -7.96
C GLY A 70 -17.39 -4.01 -8.19
N HIS A 71 -16.91 -3.84 -9.43
CA HIS A 71 -15.49 -3.96 -9.76
C HIS A 71 -14.65 -2.86 -9.12
N VAL A 72 -15.12 -1.60 -9.16
CA VAL A 72 -14.44 -0.48 -8.48
C VAL A 72 -14.34 -0.74 -6.97
N MET A 73 -15.43 -1.22 -6.34
CA MET A 73 -15.43 -1.57 -4.93
C MET A 73 -14.49 -2.73 -4.60
N ALA A 74 -14.36 -3.72 -5.48
CA ALA A 74 -13.40 -4.82 -5.32
C ALA A 74 -11.95 -4.30 -5.37
N GLY A 75 -11.62 -3.41 -6.30
CA GLY A 75 -10.31 -2.78 -6.36
C GLY A 75 -10.02 -1.90 -5.13
N LEU A 76 -11.01 -1.14 -4.65
CA LEU A 76 -10.89 -0.38 -3.39
C LEU A 76 -10.71 -1.31 -2.18
N ALA A 77 -11.38 -2.46 -2.15
CA ALA A 77 -11.19 -3.46 -1.10
C ALA A 77 -9.76 -4.02 -1.10
N CYS A 78 -9.13 -4.21 -2.27
CA CYS A 78 -7.71 -4.55 -2.39
C CYS A 78 -6.81 -3.45 -1.80
N ILE A 79 -7.11 -2.17 -2.05
CA ILE A 79 -6.38 -1.04 -1.45
C ILE A 79 -6.56 -1.03 0.08
N CYS A 80 -7.79 -1.14 0.59
CA CYS A 80 -8.06 -1.20 2.02
C CYS A 80 -7.30 -2.35 2.69
N SER A 81 -7.31 -3.54 2.07
CA SER A 81 -6.52 -4.69 2.53
C SER A 81 -5.02 -4.39 2.56
N SER A 82 -4.50 -3.71 1.55
CA SER A 82 -3.09 -3.28 1.48
C SER A 82 -2.74 -2.27 2.59
N LEU A 83 -3.66 -1.38 2.94
CA LEU A 83 -3.49 -0.42 4.03
C LEU A 83 -3.45 -1.08 5.40
N ILE A 84 -4.14 -2.22 5.61
CA ILE A 84 -4.00 -3.02 6.85
C ILE A 84 -2.54 -3.43 7.06
N ALA A 85 -1.87 -3.89 5.99
CA ALA A 85 -0.46 -4.25 6.06
C ALA A 85 0.43 -3.06 6.44
N LEU A 86 0.13 -1.87 5.92
CA LEU A 86 0.85 -0.64 6.26
C LEU A 86 0.64 -0.27 7.75
N VAL A 87 -0.61 -0.26 8.22
CA VAL A 87 -0.95 0.04 9.63
C VAL A 87 -0.30 -0.97 10.57
N ALA A 88 -0.39 -2.27 10.25
CA ALA A 88 0.24 -3.33 11.03
C ALA A 88 1.76 -3.18 11.10
N THR A 89 2.39 -2.83 9.97
CA THR A 89 3.84 -2.58 9.89
C THR A 89 4.24 -1.41 10.79
N ILE A 90 3.53 -0.27 10.69
CA ILE A 90 3.80 0.92 11.52
C ILE A 90 3.61 0.61 13.00
N ALA A 91 2.47 0.04 13.37
CA ALA A 91 2.14 -0.26 14.78
C ALA A 91 3.18 -1.19 15.43
N ARG A 92 3.68 -2.19 14.70
CA ARG A 92 4.70 -3.10 15.21
C ARG A 92 6.10 -2.52 15.21
N GLN A 93 6.41 -1.63 14.27
CA GLN A 93 7.69 -0.93 14.24
C GLN A 93 7.83 0.04 15.42
N ILE A 94 6.82 0.87 15.68
CA ILE A 94 6.81 1.79 16.83
C ILE A 94 7.06 1.02 18.14
N ARG A 95 6.58 -0.21 18.26
CA ARG A 95 6.76 -1.07 19.43
C ARG A 95 8.05 -1.88 19.43
N ASN A 96 8.87 -1.77 18.39
CA ASN A 96 10.09 -2.56 18.20
C ASN A 96 9.86 -4.10 18.27
N THR A 97 8.65 -4.56 17.93
CA THR A 97 8.25 -5.98 17.93
C THR A 97 8.23 -6.60 16.54
N TYR A 98 8.74 -5.90 15.54
CA TYR A 98 8.67 -6.29 14.14
C TYR A 98 9.68 -7.36 13.77
N SER A 99 9.23 -8.56 13.39
CA SER A 99 10.08 -9.68 13.01
C SER A 99 10.45 -9.68 11.51
N ARG A 100 11.54 -10.39 11.15
CA ARG A 100 11.96 -10.55 9.74
C ARG A 100 10.91 -11.29 8.90
N LEU A 101 10.19 -12.24 9.50
CA LEU A 101 9.14 -13.02 8.83
C LEU A 101 7.93 -12.16 8.53
N GLU A 102 7.49 -11.35 9.48
CA GLU A 102 6.35 -10.43 9.31
C GLU A 102 6.60 -9.41 8.20
N LYS A 103 7.84 -8.88 8.08
CA LYS A 103 8.23 -8.00 6.99
C LYS A 103 7.99 -8.63 5.62
N ARG A 104 8.39 -9.88 5.43
CA ARG A 104 8.21 -10.58 4.17
C ARG A 104 6.73 -10.90 3.90
N LEU A 105 5.99 -11.24 4.96
CA LEU A 105 4.57 -11.58 4.87
C LEU A 105 3.74 -10.35 4.44
N TRP A 106 3.87 -9.23 5.13
CA TRP A 106 3.10 -8.03 4.83
C TRP A 106 3.43 -7.46 3.45
N HIS A 107 4.70 -7.45 3.06
CA HIS A 107 5.09 -7.01 1.74
C HIS A 107 4.48 -7.91 0.64
N ARG A 108 4.58 -9.24 0.80
CA ARG A 108 3.98 -10.19 -0.15
C ARG A 108 2.46 -10.06 -0.21
N PHE A 109 1.82 -9.82 0.93
CA PHE A 109 0.37 -9.62 0.99
C PHE A 109 -0.06 -8.39 0.18
N VAL A 110 0.63 -7.26 0.29
CA VAL A 110 0.32 -6.07 -0.51
C VAL A 110 0.53 -6.32 -2.01
N ILE A 111 1.62 -6.98 -2.38
CA ILE A 111 1.86 -7.37 -3.78
C ILE A 111 0.74 -8.30 -4.27
N LEU A 112 0.32 -9.26 -3.46
CA LEU A 112 -0.77 -10.17 -3.82
C LEU A 112 -2.08 -9.41 -4.07
N MET A 113 -2.45 -8.47 -3.21
CA MET A 113 -3.66 -7.64 -3.40
C MET A 113 -3.58 -6.82 -4.69
N GLY A 114 -2.42 -6.20 -4.97
CA GLY A 114 -2.19 -5.49 -6.23
C GLY A 114 -2.28 -6.41 -7.45
N SER A 115 -1.70 -7.61 -7.37
CA SER A 115 -1.75 -8.60 -8.45
C SER A 115 -3.17 -9.11 -8.69
N ILE A 116 -3.96 -9.35 -7.64
CA ILE A 116 -5.37 -9.74 -7.76
C ILE A 116 -6.14 -8.67 -8.52
N SER A 117 -6.03 -7.40 -8.11
CA SER A 117 -6.72 -6.29 -8.78
C SER A 117 -6.28 -6.14 -10.24
N LEU A 118 -4.98 -6.29 -10.52
CA LEU A 118 -4.42 -6.16 -11.87
C LEU A 118 -4.88 -7.30 -12.78
N ILE A 119 -4.77 -8.55 -12.33
CA ILE A 119 -5.19 -9.73 -13.10
C ILE A 119 -6.69 -9.69 -13.36
N TRP A 120 -7.47 -9.33 -12.32
CA TRP A 120 -8.91 -9.18 -12.47
C TRP A 120 -9.26 -8.08 -13.46
N GLY A 121 -8.56 -6.93 -13.42
CA GLY A 121 -8.72 -5.87 -14.42
C GLY A 121 -8.43 -6.35 -15.84
N LEU A 122 -7.40 -7.17 -16.04
CA LEU A 122 -7.10 -7.77 -17.34
C LEU A 122 -8.21 -8.73 -17.82
N PHE A 123 -8.82 -9.49 -16.91
CA PHE A 123 -9.98 -10.32 -17.25
C PHE A 123 -11.18 -9.48 -17.70
N VAL A 124 -11.47 -8.40 -16.98
CA VAL A 124 -12.58 -7.48 -17.32
C VAL A 124 -12.34 -6.77 -18.65
N LEU A 125 -11.08 -6.47 -19.02
CA LEU A 125 -10.74 -5.93 -20.34
C LEU A 125 -11.08 -6.89 -21.49
N GLY A 126 -11.18 -8.19 -21.20
CA GLY A 126 -11.61 -9.22 -22.18
C GLY A 126 -13.12 -9.35 -22.33
N ASP A 127 -13.93 -8.52 -21.66
CA ASP A 127 -15.39 -8.53 -21.81
C ASP A 127 -15.80 -8.16 -23.23
N SER A 128 -16.85 -8.80 -23.74
CA SER A 128 -17.40 -8.55 -25.06
C SER A 128 -18.09 -7.18 -25.19
N ASP A 129 -18.59 -6.63 -24.06
CA ASP A 129 -19.15 -5.27 -24.00
C ASP A 129 -18.03 -4.24 -23.73
N PRO A 130 -17.74 -3.33 -24.70
CA PRO A 130 -16.70 -2.32 -24.52
C PRO A 130 -16.91 -1.40 -23.32
N ALA A 131 -18.16 -1.16 -22.91
CA ALA A 131 -18.49 -0.34 -21.74
C ALA A 131 -18.06 -1.07 -20.45
N ASN A 132 -18.32 -2.36 -20.35
CA ASN A 132 -17.86 -3.20 -19.24
C ASN A 132 -16.33 -3.34 -19.26
N ALA A 133 -15.74 -3.64 -20.43
CA ALA A 133 -14.30 -3.76 -20.62
C ALA A 133 -13.56 -2.50 -20.15
N SER A 134 -14.13 -1.30 -20.37
CA SER A 134 -13.53 -0.04 -19.91
C SER A 134 -13.27 0.00 -18.39
N THR A 135 -14.06 -0.71 -17.61
CA THR A 135 -13.89 -0.84 -16.14
C THR A 135 -12.59 -1.57 -15.78
N GLY A 136 -12.09 -2.43 -16.64
CA GLY A 136 -10.82 -3.14 -16.44
C GLY A 136 -9.64 -2.18 -16.28
N TYR A 137 -9.65 -1.05 -16.98
CA TYR A 137 -8.60 -0.01 -16.82
C TYR A 137 -8.60 0.60 -15.41
N ILE A 138 -9.78 0.79 -14.81
CA ILE A 138 -9.90 1.28 -13.43
C ILE A 138 -9.29 0.27 -12.46
N MET A 139 -9.61 -1.02 -12.64
CA MET A 139 -9.08 -2.10 -11.81
C MET A 139 -7.55 -2.20 -11.89
N ILE A 140 -6.98 -2.02 -13.08
CA ILE A 140 -5.53 -1.96 -13.30
C ILE A 140 -4.93 -0.79 -12.51
N GLY A 141 -5.53 0.41 -12.60
CA GLY A 141 -5.09 1.58 -11.85
C GLY A 141 -5.12 1.36 -10.33
N LEU A 142 -6.18 0.75 -9.80
CA LEU A 142 -6.31 0.41 -8.38
C LEU A 142 -5.24 -0.61 -7.94
N GLY A 143 -4.91 -1.59 -8.78
CA GLY A 143 -3.79 -2.50 -8.57
C GLY A 143 -2.45 -1.78 -8.49
N LEU A 144 -2.21 -0.81 -9.36
CA LEU A 144 -0.99 0.01 -9.35
C LEU A 144 -0.85 0.85 -8.08
N VAL A 145 -1.96 1.35 -7.51
CA VAL A 145 -1.95 2.01 -6.20
C VAL A 145 -1.50 1.04 -5.09
N CYS A 146 -1.95 -0.22 -5.11
CA CYS A 146 -1.48 -1.23 -4.16
C CYS A 146 0.06 -1.42 -4.27
N TYR A 147 0.61 -1.50 -5.48
CA TYR A 147 2.08 -1.56 -5.66
C TYR A 147 2.78 -0.29 -5.14
N SER A 148 2.19 0.88 -5.36
CA SER A 148 2.71 2.12 -4.77
C SER A 148 2.70 2.09 -3.23
N ILE A 149 1.68 1.49 -2.59
CA ILE A 149 1.63 1.29 -1.14
C ILE A 149 2.73 0.32 -0.69
N SER A 150 3.04 -0.72 -1.46
CA SER A 150 4.09 -1.69 -1.13
C SER A 150 5.46 -1.03 -0.93
N SER A 151 5.75 0.03 -1.71
CA SER A 151 7.00 0.78 -1.59
C SER A 151 7.18 1.39 -0.19
N LYS A 152 6.09 1.83 0.45
CA LYS A 152 6.12 2.39 1.81
C LYS A 152 6.35 1.34 2.88
N VAL A 153 5.74 0.17 2.73
CA VAL A 153 5.99 -0.96 3.63
C VAL A 153 7.48 -1.35 3.60
N ILE A 154 8.10 -1.32 2.40
CA ILE A 154 9.53 -1.58 2.24
C ILE A 154 10.36 -0.45 2.87
N LEU A 155 10.06 0.81 2.55
CA LEU A 155 10.82 1.96 3.02
C LEU A 155 10.79 2.05 4.55
N LEU A 156 9.62 2.01 5.16
CA LEU A 156 9.48 2.02 6.61
C LEU A 156 10.28 0.91 7.26
N SER A 157 10.23 -0.31 6.70
CA SER A 157 10.98 -1.44 7.24
C SER A 157 12.50 -1.26 7.14
N LYS A 158 13.02 -0.42 6.22
CA LYS A 158 14.45 -0.12 6.06
C LYS A 158 14.91 1.03 6.93
N ILE A 159 14.13 2.11 7.02
CA ILE A 159 14.42 3.27 7.87
C ILE A 159 14.69 2.82 9.31
N TRP A 160 13.86 1.95 9.86
CA TRP A 160 14.01 1.46 11.23
C TRP A 160 15.19 0.50 11.45
N ARG A 161 15.81 0.00 10.37
CA ARG A 161 16.96 -0.92 10.44
C ARG A 161 18.28 -0.27 10.10
N GLU A 162 18.30 1.02 9.78
CA GLU A 162 19.50 1.72 9.32
C GLU A 162 20.12 1.09 8.02
N GLU A 163 19.34 0.33 7.27
CA GLU A 163 19.77 -0.30 6.01
C GLU A 163 19.59 0.65 4.82
N PHE A 164 20.23 1.83 4.83
CA PHE A 164 20.00 2.90 3.84
C PHE A 164 20.60 2.65 2.46
N LYS A 165 21.57 1.73 2.31
CA LYS A 165 22.29 1.52 1.05
C LYS A 165 21.43 1.06 -0.14
N LEU A 166 20.21 0.59 0.07
CA LEU A 166 19.26 0.15 -0.97
C LEU A 166 18.03 1.06 -1.12
N ALA A 167 18.02 2.21 -0.46
CA ALA A 167 16.86 3.11 -0.45
C ALA A 167 16.62 3.78 -1.81
N ASN A 168 17.67 4.14 -2.55
CA ASN A 168 17.62 4.93 -3.79
C ASN A 168 16.73 4.36 -4.91
N ARG A 169 16.35 3.08 -4.87
CA ARG A 169 15.47 2.46 -5.86
C ARG A 169 14.00 2.37 -5.45
N ILE A 170 13.69 2.62 -4.18
CA ILE A 170 12.32 2.49 -3.66
C ILE A 170 11.38 3.56 -4.24
N PRO A 171 11.81 4.84 -4.41
CA PRO A 171 10.99 5.87 -5.04
C PRO A 171 10.63 5.56 -6.51
N LEU A 172 11.40 4.69 -7.18
CA LEU A 172 11.11 4.30 -8.57
C LEU A 172 9.77 3.56 -8.70
N ILE A 173 9.33 2.84 -7.66
CA ILE A 173 8.06 2.09 -7.69
C ILE A 173 6.86 3.04 -7.80
N PRO A 174 6.65 4.00 -6.86
CA PRO A 174 5.50 4.88 -6.94
C PRO A 174 5.56 5.86 -8.12
N ILE A 175 6.75 6.29 -8.57
CA ILE A 175 6.84 7.15 -9.76
C ILE A 175 6.52 6.38 -11.04
N SER A 176 6.99 5.15 -11.19
CA SER A 176 6.66 4.33 -12.37
C SER A 176 5.17 4.01 -12.43
N THR A 177 4.53 3.68 -11.29
CA THR A 177 3.09 3.45 -11.24
C THR A 177 2.30 4.73 -11.54
N ALA A 178 2.76 5.91 -11.05
CA ALA A 178 2.15 7.20 -11.35
C ALA A 178 2.21 7.51 -12.84
N LEU A 179 3.40 7.41 -13.44
CA LEU A 179 3.60 7.67 -14.88
C LEU A 179 2.78 6.72 -15.74
N PHE A 180 2.68 5.43 -15.38
CA PHE A 180 1.88 4.47 -16.11
C PHE A 180 0.38 4.80 -16.03
N CYS A 181 -0.14 5.16 -14.85
CA CYS A 181 -1.53 5.59 -14.71
C CYS A 181 -1.83 6.85 -15.54
N LEU A 182 -0.91 7.85 -15.52
CA LEU A 182 -1.09 9.08 -16.27
C LEU A 182 -1.02 8.86 -17.79
N PHE A 183 -0.08 8.02 -18.24
CA PHE A 183 0.02 7.64 -19.64
C PHE A 183 -1.24 6.93 -20.12
N LEU A 184 -1.72 5.94 -19.36
CA LEU A 184 -2.93 5.22 -19.67
C LEU A 184 -4.16 6.13 -19.66
N SER A 185 -4.22 7.09 -18.71
CA SER A 185 -5.25 8.12 -18.66
C SER A 185 -5.26 8.99 -19.93
N ALA A 186 -4.09 9.48 -20.35
CA ALA A 186 -3.97 10.30 -21.57
C ALA A 186 -4.43 9.52 -22.81
N PHE A 187 -4.02 8.26 -22.95
CA PHE A 187 -4.45 7.37 -24.02
C PHE A 187 -5.98 7.19 -24.04
N LEU A 188 -6.59 6.97 -22.86
CA LEU A 188 -8.04 6.81 -22.78
C LEU A 188 -8.80 8.14 -23.02
N PHE A 189 -8.20 9.31 -22.74
CA PHE A 189 -8.80 10.59 -23.10
C PHE A 189 -8.89 10.78 -24.61
N GLU A 190 -7.89 10.33 -25.38
CA GLU A 190 -7.97 10.35 -26.83
C GLU A 190 -9.10 9.42 -27.33
N MET A 191 -9.19 8.20 -26.79
CA MET A 191 -10.28 7.28 -27.14
C MET A 191 -11.66 7.80 -26.72
N ALA A 192 -11.74 8.60 -25.66
CA ALA A 192 -12.99 9.19 -25.19
C ALA A 192 -13.59 10.21 -26.15
N ALA A 193 -12.80 10.75 -27.08
CA ALA A 193 -13.30 11.62 -28.14
C ALA A 193 -14.20 10.86 -29.13
N GLU A 194 -13.92 9.57 -29.38
CA GLU A 194 -14.70 8.72 -30.26
C GLU A 194 -15.78 7.93 -29.48
N HIS A 195 -15.46 7.50 -28.26
CA HIS A 195 -16.30 6.62 -27.45
C HIS A 195 -16.40 7.10 -26.01
N SER A 196 -17.57 7.65 -25.65
CA SER A 196 -17.82 8.31 -24.34
C SER A 196 -17.60 7.42 -23.11
N TYR A 197 -17.69 6.08 -23.24
CA TYR A 197 -17.48 5.15 -22.12
C TYR A 197 -16.03 5.12 -21.61
N TYR A 198 -15.06 5.61 -22.37
CA TYR A 198 -13.67 5.76 -21.90
C TYR A 198 -13.44 7.01 -21.04
N ALA A 199 -14.37 7.96 -21.04
CA ALA A 199 -14.19 9.23 -20.31
C ALA A 199 -14.12 9.03 -18.78
N ILE A 200 -14.89 8.10 -18.23
CA ILE A 200 -14.87 7.80 -16.79
C ILE A 200 -13.56 7.15 -16.36
N PRO A 201 -13.12 6.03 -16.96
CA PRO A 201 -11.85 5.41 -16.60
C PRO A 201 -10.64 6.35 -16.82
N ALA A 202 -10.64 7.18 -17.85
CA ALA A 202 -9.59 8.17 -18.08
C ALA A 202 -9.45 9.12 -16.88
N ARG A 203 -10.56 9.70 -16.41
CA ARG A 203 -10.57 10.61 -15.24
C ARG A 203 -10.15 9.90 -13.95
N VAL A 204 -10.64 8.68 -13.73
CA VAL A 204 -10.28 7.89 -12.56
C VAL A 204 -8.78 7.59 -12.55
N LEU A 205 -8.21 7.17 -13.69
CA LEU A 205 -6.78 6.91 -13.81
C LEU A 205 -5.92 8.16 -13.60
N ALA A 206 -6.37 9.34 -14.06
CA ALA A 206 -5.71 10.61 -13.76
C ALA A 206 -5.63 10.84 -12.24
N GLY A 207 -6.74 10.65 -11.54
CA GLY A 207 -6.79 10.76 -10.07
C GLY A 207 -5.90 9.74 -9.37
N LEU A 208 -5.90 8.48 -9.80
CA LEU A 208 -5.03 7.43 -9.25
C LEU A 208 -3.56 7.72 -9.52
N GLY A 209 -3.21 8.24 -10.69
CA GLY A 209 -1.87 8.71 -11.01
C GLY A 209 -1.41 9.83 -10.09
N ALA A 210 -2.27 10.81 -9.81
CA ALA A 210 -2.00 11.89 -8.87
C ALA A 210 -1.77 11.35 -7.44
N ILE A 211 -2.57 10.38 -6.99
CA ILE A 211 -2.37 9.69 -5.71
C ILE A 211 -1.00 9.00 -5.67
N CYS A 212 -0.64 8.22 -6.70
CA CYS A 212 0.66 7.57 -6.77
C CYS A 212 1.81 8.59 -6.76
N PHE A 213 1.66 9.75 -7.42
CA PHE A 213 2.65 10.81 -7.42
C PHE A 213 2.80 11.47 -6.03
N THR A 214 1.69 11.70 -5.33
CA THR A 214 1.72 12.17 -3.93
C THR A 214 2.45 11.16 -3.04
N LEU A 215 2.17 9.87 -3.25
CA LEU A 215 2.85 8.80 -2.55
C LEU A 215 4.36 8.77 -2.86
N PHE A 216 4.78 9.06 -4.09
CA PHE A 216 6.18 9.23 -4.45
C PHE A 216 6.82 10.40 -3.69
N SER A 217 6.15 11.55 -3.62
CA SER A 217 6.66 12.73 -2.92
C SER A 217 6.91 12.43 -1.44
N ILE A 218 5.99 11.72 -0.77
CA ILE A 218 6.15 11.30 0.64
C ILE A 218 7.38 10.39 0.80
N VAL A 219 7.56 9.40 -0.08
CA VAL A 219 8.70 8.47 -0.04
C VAL A 219 10.01 9.24 -0.23
N SER A 220 10.06 10.17 -1.19
CA SER A 220 11.25 10.96 -1.49
C SER A 220 11.65 11.89 -0.33
N ILE A 221 10.67 12.52 0.32
CA ILE A 221 10.91 13.37 1.50
C ILE A 221 11.47 12.53 2.66
N LEU A 222 10.86 11.37 2.93
CA LEU A 222 11.33 10.49 4.00
C LEU A 222 12.75 9.97 3.73
N GLU A 223 13.07 9.66 2.47
CA GLU A 223 14.41 9.22 2.08
C GLU A 223 15.45 10.34 2.23
N SER A 224 15.14 11.56 1.76
CA SER A 224 16.06 12.70 1.87
C SER A 224 16.33 13.10 3.32
N GLY A 225 15.29 13.08 4.18
CA GLY A 225 15.43 13.40 5.61
C GLY A 225 16.27 12.39 6.39
N THR A 226 16.40 11.16 5.89
CA THR A 226 17.22 10.11 6.53
C THR A 226 18.64 10.02 5.97
N SER A 227 18.89 10.54 4.76
CA SER A 227 20.21 10.53 4.11
C SER A 227 21.14 11.63 4.62
N SER A 228 20.63 12.63 5.33
CA SER A 228 21.41 13.79 5.83
C SER A 228 22.05 13.55 7.21
N LYS A 229 22.00 12.35 7.74
CA LYS A 229 22.69 11.92 8.97
C LYS A 229 23.70 10.82 8.66
#